data_67598bb5332aace45e1e2758a32efe41
#
_entry.id   67598bb5332aace45e1e2758a32efe41
#
_cell.length_a   1.000
_cell.length_b   1.000
_cell.length_c   1.000
_cell.angle_alpha   90.00
_cell.angle_beta   90.00
_cell.angle_gamma   90.00
#
_symmetry.space_group_name_H-M   'P 1'
#
loop_
_entity.id
_entity.type
_entity.pdbx_description
1 polymer ?
#
loop_
_entity_poly.entity_id
_entity_poly.type
_entity_poly.pdbx_seq_one_letter_code
_entity_poly.pdbx_strand_id
1 'polypeptide(L)'
;MSRVLVDSGIKWIGSLPSTWSITTVNKIFYRRKEVNDVENPTVLSLARDGVKIRDISTNEGQLAESYDNYHKVYKDDLMINPMDLISGANCSLSQVEGVISPAYINLAKKENIYPKYYDYFFKYQYWVNAMFIHGKGVSFNNRWTMNWETMSSYK
;
A
#
# COMPACT_ATOMS: atom_id res chain seq x y z
N MET A 1 9.13 1.15 34.14
CA MET A 1 9.17 -0.32 34.05
C MET A 1 9.89 -0.71 32.76
N SER A 2 10.96 -1.50 32.84
CA SER A 2 11.63 -2.01 31.65
C SER A 2 10.74 -3.07 30.98
N ARG A 3 10.49 -2.92 29.67
CA ARG A 3 9.76 -3.92 28.90
C ARG A 3 10.64 -5.15 28.70
N VAL A 4 10.13 -6.35 28.97
CA VAL A 4 10.82 -7.60 28.67
C VAL A 4 10.87 -7.73 27.13
N LEU A 5 12.07 -7.84 26.60
CA LEU A 5 12.30 -8.06 25.16
C LEU A 5 12.54 -9.55 24.89
N VAL A 6 12.00 -10.03 23.78
CA VAL A 6 12.19 -11.40 23.26
C VAL A 6 12.65 -11.34 21.81
N ASP A 7 13.43 -12.30 21.39
CA ASP A 7 13.84 -12.42 19.99
C ASP A 7 12.63 -12.70 19.12
N SER A 8 12.47 -11.94 18.06
CA SER A 8 11.37 -12.08 17.10
C SER A 8 11.51 -13.32 16.20
N GLY A 9 12.68 -13.92 16.12
CA GLY A 9 13.02 -14.93 15.12
C GLY A 9 13.13 -14.37 13.69
N ILE A 10 13.05 -13.05 13.52
CA ILE A 10 13.15 -12.38 12.21
C ILE A 10 14.33 -11.42 12.26
N LYS A 11 15.35 -11.70 11.45
CA LYS A 11 16.65 -11.01 11.49
C LYS A 11 16.55 -9.48 11.43
N TRP A 12 15.67 -8.93 10.59
CA TRP A 12 15.56 -7.49 10.42
C TRP A 12 14.70 -6.80 11.51
N ILE A 13 13.89 -7.57 12.24
CA ILE A 13 13.09 -7.05 13.37
C ILE A 13 13.94 -7.09 14.65
N GLY A 14 14.75 -8.13 14.83
CA GLY A 14 15.53 -8.32 16.05
C GLY A 14 14.64 -8.64 17.25
N SER A 15 14.86 -7.95 18.36
CA SER A 15 14.08 -8.13 19.60
C SER A 15 12.91 -7.17 19.68
N LEU A 16 11.80 -7.64 20.22
CA LEU A 16 10.57 -6.85 20.41
C LEU A 16 9.97 -7.13 21.80
N PRO A 17 9.08 -6.26 22.29
CA PRO A 17 8.41 -6.48 23.57
C PRO A 17 7.66 -7.81 23.58
N SER A 18 7.79 -8.55 24.68
CA SER A 18 7.14 -9.88 24.84
C SER A 18 5.61 -9.86 24.70
N THR A 19 5.01 -8.67 24.83
CA THR A 19 3.57 -8.45 24.65
C THR A 19 3.16 -8.19 23.20
N TRP A 20 4.13 -8.07 22.29
CA TRP A 20 3.88 -7.90 20.87
C TRP A 20 3.87 -9.23 20.15
N SER A 21 3.06 -9.34 19.12
CA SER A 21 3.02 -10.51 18.24
C SER A 21 3.38 -10.12 16.82
N ILE A 22 4.02 -11.05 16.12
CA ILE A 22 4.29 -10.93 14.69
C ILE A 22 3.10 -11.49 13.93
N THR A 23 2.72 -10.79 12.88
CA THR A 23 1.63 -11.20 12.01
C THR A 23 2.00 -10.91 10.55
N THR A 24 1.13 -11.29 9.62
CA THR A 24 1.30 -11.02 8.19
C THR A 24 0.24 -10.04 7.70
N VAL A 25 0.54 -9.34 6.61
CA VAL A 25 -0.34 -8.31 6.04
C VAL A 25 -1.75 -8.85 5.80
N ASN A 26 -1.88 -10.06 5.25
CA ASN A 26 -3.18 -10.68 4.95
C ASN A 26 -4.03 -11.03 6.17
N LYS A 27 -3.46 -11.02 7.38
CA LYS A 27 -4.22 -11.25 8.62
C LYS A 27 -4.85 -9.97 9.16
N ILE A 28 -4.27 -8.83 8.86
CA ILE A 28 -4.71 -7.51 9.36
C ILE A 28 -5.38 -6.65 8.29
N PHE A 29 -5.09 -6.94 7.02
CA PHE A 29 -5.71 -6.30 5.87
C PHE A 29 -6.30 -7.33 4.92
N TYR A 30 -7.26 -6.92 4.12
CA TYR A 30 -7.66 -7.62 2.91
C TYR A 30 -7.47 -6.70 1.70
N ARG A 31 -7.15 -7.28 0.55
CA ARG A 31 -7.07 -6.54 -0.69
C ARG A 31 -8.46 -6.23 -1.20
N ARG A 32 -8.82 -4.94 -1.24
CA ARG A 32 -10.07 -4.50 -1.85
C ARG A 32 -9.93 -4.50 -3.36
N LYS A 33 -10.83 -5.22 -4.03
CA LYS A 33 -10.94 -5.28 -5.50
C LYS A 33 -12.38 -4.96 -5.95
N GLU A 34 -13.09 -4.18 -5.19
CA GLU A 34 -14.43 -3.76 -5.53
C GLU A 34 -14.38 -2.86 -6.76
N VAL A 35 -15.01 -3.32 -7.84
CA VAL A 35 -14.97 -2.64 -9.13
C VAL A 35 -15.89 -1.42 -9.12
N ASN A 36 -15.50 -0.39 -9.86
CA ASN A 36 -16.29 0.81 -10.05
C ASN A 36 -17.67 0.49 -10.65
N ASP A 37 -18.69 1.10 -10.11
CA ASP A 37 -20.09 1.02 -10.57
C ASP A 37 -20.71 2.42 -10.78
N VAL A 38 -19.87 3.45 -10.81
CA VAL A 38 -20.29 4.85 -10.98
C VAL A 38 -19.84 5.35 -12.35
N GLU A 39 -20.75 5.97 -13.10
CA GLU A 39 -20.46 6.44 -14.47
C GLU A 39 -19.40 7.55 -14.52
N ASN A 40 -19.43 8.49 -13.59
CA ASN A 40 -18.45 9.59 -13.48
C ASN A 40 -17.76 9.56 -12.12
N PRO A 41 -16.84 8.62 -11.89
CA PRO A 41 -16.21 8.45 -10.59
C PRO A 41 -15.19 9.55 -10.30
N THR A 42 -14.98 9.84 -9.02
CA THR A 42 -13.83 10.61 -8.57
C THR A 42 -12.57 9.76 -8.74
N VAL A 43 -11.71 10.12 -9.67
CA VAL A 43 -10.46 9.37 -9.95
C VAL A 43 -9.37 9.82 -8.99
N LEU A 44 -8.70 8.85 -8.39
CA LEU A 44 -7.61 9.07 -7.43
C LEU A 44 -6.26 8.69 -8.02
N SER A 45 -5.23 9.31 -7.49
CA SER A 45 -3.83 8.96 -7.74
C SER A 45 -3.05 8.91 -6.44
N LEU A 46 -2.02 8.08 -6.40
CA LEU A 46 -1.05 8.04 -5.29
C LEU A 46 0.18 8.84 -5.70
N ALA A 47 0.42 9.93 -5.01
CA ALA A 47 1.58 10.81 -5.19
C ALA A 47 2.51 10.73 -3.95
N ARG A 48 3.66 11.41 -4.00
CA ARG A 48 4.62 11.45 -2.88
C ARG A 48 4.04 12.02 -1.60
N ASP A 49 3.10 12.94 -1.74
CA ASP A 49 2.43 13.64 -0.64
C ASP A 49 1.06 13.03 -0.31
N GLY A 50 0.75 11.86 -0.84
CA GLY A 50 -0.42 11.07 -0.48
C GLY A 50 -1.38 10.77 -1.62
N VAL A 51 -2.56 10.29 -1.24
CA VAL A 51 -3.65 10.03 -2.18
C VAL A 51 -4.36 11.36 -2.50
N LYS A 52 -4.51 11.63 -3.79
CA LYS A 52 -5.12 12.86 -4.30
C LYS A 52 -6.22 12.58 -5.31
N ILE A 53 -7.18 13.50 -5.37
CA ILE A 53 -8.13 13.55 -6.49
C ILE A 53 -7.35 14.01 -7.72
N ARG A 54 -7.47 13.24 -8.79
CA ARG A 54 -6.83 13.54 -10.07
C ARG A 54 -7.77 14.40 -10.90
N ASP A 55 -7.26 15.52 -11.39
CA ASP A 55 -7.97 16.30 -12.42
C ASP A 55 -7.85 15.57 -13.77
N ILE A 56 -8.97 15.05 -14.25
CA ILE A 56 -9.05 14.33 -15.51
C ILE A 56 -9.48 15.24 -16.68
N SER A 57 -9.79 16.52 -16.40
CA SER A 57 -10.22 17.49 -17.41
C SER A 57 -9.07 18.07 -18.21
N THR A 58 -7.86 18.06 -17.65
CA THR A 58 -6.69 18.72 -18.26
C THR A 58 -5.98 17.89 -19.34
N ASN A 59 -6.37 16.64 -19.56
CA ASN A 59 -5.66 15.70 -20.44
C ASN A 59 -4.16 15.53 -20.15
N GLU A 60 -3.71 15.94 -18.97
CA GLU A 60 -2.32 15.77 -18.55
C GLU A 60 -2.06 14.36 -18.00
N GLY A 61 -0.98 13.75 -18.45
CA GLY A 61 -0.55 12.40 -18.06
C GLY A 61 -1.33 11.30 -18.76
N GLN A 62 -1.11 10.05 -18.32
CA GLN A 62 -1.83 8.88 -18.84
C GLN A 62 -3.26 8.86 -18.30
N LEU A 63 -4.23 9.22 -19.12
CA LEU A 63 -5.64 9.00 -18.86
C LEU A 63 -6.05 7.61 -19.35
N ALA A 64 -6.94 6.96 -18.62
CA ALA A 64 -7.58 5.74 -19.09
C ALA A 64 -8.70 6.07 -20.06
N GLU A 65 -8.93 5.19 -21.04
CA GLU A 65 -10.08 5.30 -21.96
C GLU A 65 -11.42 5.09 -21.20
N SER A 66 -11.39 4.28 -20.15
CA SER A 66 -12.52 4.01 -19.27
C SER A 66 -12.03 3.78 -17.84
N TYR A 67 -12.88 4.11 -16.87
CA TYR A 67 -12.68 3.86 -15.43
C TYR A 67 -13.51 2.68 -14.92
N ASP A 68 -14.17 1.92 -15.78
CA ASP A 68 -15.07 0.81 -15.41
C ASP A 68 -14.33 -0.30 -14.64
N ASN A 69 -13.06 -0.53 -14.97
CA ASN A 69 -12.22 -1.54 -14.32
C ASN A 69 -11.46 -1.01 -13.09
N TYR A 70 -11.65 0.26 -12.73
CA TYR A 70 -10.99 0.84 -11.55
C TYR A 70 -11.59 0.26 -10.28
N HIS A 71 -10.79 0.22 -9.22
CA HIS A 71 -11.21 -0.28 -7.93
C HIS A 71 -11.63 0.85 -7.01
N LYS A 72 -12.72 0.65 -6.28
CA LYS A 72 -13.19 1.59 -5.26
C LYS A 72 -12.19 1.75 -4.13
N VAL A 73 -12.07 2.96 -3.65
CA VAL A 73 -11.26 3.37 -2.51
C VAL A 73 -12.17 4.06 -1.51
N TYR A 74 -12.09 3.64 -0.27
CA TYR A 74 -12.81 4.26 0.83
C TYR A 74 -11.84 5.00 1.76
N LYS A 75 -12.37 5.90 2.56
CA LYS A 75 -11.57 6.57 3.59
C LYS A 75 -10.89 5.54 4.49
N ASP A 76 -9.64 5.80 4.85
CA ASP A 76 -8.75 4.93 5.64
C ASP A 76 -8.30 3.63 4.94
N ASP A 77 -8.63 3.42 3.67
CA ASP A 77 -7.95 2.42 2.87
C ASP A 77 -6.48 2.82 2.67
N LEU A 78 -5.56 1.86 2.81
CA LEU A 78 -4.14 2.06 2.63
C LEU A 78 -3.74 1.69 1.19
N MET A 79 -3.39 2.69 0.42
CA MET A 79 -2.95 2.53 -0.97
C MET A 79 -1.46 2.21 -1.03
N ILE A 80 -1.11 1.20 -1.81
CA ILE A 80 0.28 0.78 -2.05
C ILE A 80 0.56 0.82 -3.55
N ASN A 81 1.68 1.43 -3.93
CA ASN A 81 2.22 1.32 -5.28
C ASN A 81 3.18 0.14 -5.37
N PRO A 82 2.77 -1.01 -5.93
CA PRO A 82 3.64 -2.18 -6.03
C PRO A 82 4.53 -2.15 -7.28
N MET A 83 4.32 -1.18 -8.17
CA MET A 83 4.97 -1.15 -9.49
C MET A 83 6.37 -0.54 -9.44
N ASP A 84 6.66 0.23 -8.41
CA ASP A 84 7.93 0.93 -8.27
C ASP A 84 8.33 1.01 -6.79
N LEU A 85 9.21 0.12 -6.38
CA LEU A 85 9.71 0.04 -5.00
C LEU A 85 10.82 1.08 -4.71
N ILE A 86 11.16 1.93 -5.66
CA ILE A 86 12.24 2.92 -5.54
C ILE A 86 11.69 4.33 -5.40
N SER A 87 10.56 4.64 -6.06
CA SER A 87 9.99 5.97 -6.05
C SER A 87 9.45 6.38 -4.67
N GLY A 88 9.31 7.67 -4.45
CA GLY A 88 8.75 8.18 -3.20
C GLY A 88 7.21 8.09 -3.09
N ALA A 89 6.50 7.65 -4.13
CA ALA A 89 5.03 7.53 -4.16
C ALA A 89 4.59 6.08 -3.87
N ASN A 90 4.94 5.55 -2.70
CA ASN A 90 4.87 4.12 -2.44
C ASN A 90 3.61 3.70 -1.68
N CYS A 91 3.22 4.44 -0.66
CA CYS A 91 1.99 4.17 0.08
C CYS A 91 1.42 5.43 0.73
N SER A 92 0.12 5.43 0.95
CA SER A 92 -0.57 6.41 1.78
C SER A 92 -1.98 5.96 2.14
N LEU A 93 -2.47 6.41 3.31
CA LEU A 93 -3.89 6.33 3.61
C LEU A 93 -4.69 7.29 2.75
N SER A 94 -5.82 6.83 2.23
CA SER A 94 -6.77 7.71 1.57
C SER A 94 -7.60 8.48 2.59
N GLN A 95 -7.67 9.80 2.44
CA GLN A 95 -8.59 10.66 3.17
C GLN A 95 -9.88 10.95 2.40
N VAL A 96 -9.92 10.52 1.15
CA VAL A 96 -11.02 10.75 0.20
C VAL A 96 -11.49 9.43 -0.39
N GLU A 97 -12.74 9.41 -0.82
CA GLU A 97 -13.33 8.27 -1.53
C GLU A 97 -13.30 8.49 -3.03
N GLY A 98 -13.20 7.40 -3.78
CA GLY A 98 -13.16 7.45 -5.24
C GLY A 98 -12.75 6.11 -5.83
N VAL A 99 -12.11 6.16 -6.99
CA VAL A 99 -11.60 4.97 -7.68
C VAL A 99 -10.14 5.14 -8.07
N ILE A 100 -9.41 4.05 -8.09
CA ILE A 100 -8.01 4.04 -8.48
C ILE A 100 -7.70 2.87 -9.43
N SER A 101 -6.66 3.04 -10.24
CA SER A 101 -6.21 2.00 -11.17
C SER A 101 -5.99 0.65 -10.47
N PRO A 102 -6.42 -0.47 -11.08
CA PRO A 102 -6.21 -1.82 -10.54
C PRO A 102 -4.73 -2.22 -10.43
N ALA A 103 -3.82 -1.43 -11.01
CA ALA A 103 -2.38 -1.61 -10.85
C ALA A 103 -1.91 -1.35 -9.40
N TYR A 104 -2.63 -0.54 -8.63
CA TYR A 104 -2.34 -0.33 -7.21
C TYR A 104 -2.91 -1.45 -6.34
N ILE A 105 -2.29 -1.65 -5.18
CA ILE A 105 -2.82 -2.51 -4.13
C ILE A 105 -3.59 -1.63 -3.16
N ASN A 106 -4.89 -1.88 -3.02
CA ASN A 106 -5.74 -1.21 -2.06
C ASN A 106 -5.99 -2.13 -0.87
N LEU A 107 -5.55 -1.73 0.32
CA LEU A 107 -5.65 -2.48 1.55
C LEU A 107 -6.73 -1.89 2.45
N ALA A 108 -7.81 -2.63 2.63
CA ALA A 108 -8.83 -2.32 3.61
C ALA A 108 -8.52 -3.03 4.93
N LYS A 109 -8.65 -2.31 6.03
CA LYS A 109 -8.39 -2.85 7.36
C LYS A 109 -9.39 -3.95 7.72
N LYS A 110 -8.91 -4.96 8.41
CA LYS A 110 -9.74 -5.82 9.24
C LYS A 110 -9.95 -5.16 10.60
N GLU A 111 -10.83 -5.71 11.42
CA GLU A 111 -11.14 -5.16 12.74
C GLU A 111 -9.90 -5.04 13.65
N ASN A 112 -9.94 -4.10 14.59
CA ASN A 112 -8.97 -3.91 15.66
C ASN A 112 -7.56 -3.49 15.27
N ILE A 113 -7.36 -2.86 14.11
CA ILE A 113 -6.09 -2.24 13.76
C ILE A 113 -6.24 -0.72 13.59
N TYR A 114 -5.12 -0.01 13.76
CA TYR A 114 -5.03 1.42 13.53
C TYR A 114 -4.29 1.69 12.22
N PRO A 115 -5.00 2.03 11.12
CA PRO A 115 -4.40 2.08 9.77
C PRO A 115 -3.24 3.08 9.65
N LYS A 116 -3.29 4.20 10.38
CA LYS A 116 -2.23 5.22 10.37
C LYS A 116 -0.88 4.68 10.88
N TYR A 117 -0.88 3.74 11.81
CA TYR A 117 0.36 3.07 12.23
C TYR A 117 1.00 2.34 11.05
N TYR A 118 0.19 1.62 10.27
CA TYR A 118 0.68 0.86 9.12
C TYR A 118 1.06 1.74 7.94
N ASP A 119 0.45 2.91 7.78
CA ASP A 119 0.91 3.91 6.81
C ASP A 119 2.38 4.32 7.09
N TYR A 120 2.70 4.64 8.35
CA TYR A 120 4.07 4.94 8.75
C TYR A 120 4.98 3.72 8.66
N PHE A 121 4.49 2.54 9.08
CA PHE A 121 5.25 1.30 9.00
C PHE A 121 5.70 1.01 7.56
N PHE A 122 4.77 1.02 6.60
CA PHE A 122 5.10 0.77 5.21
C PHE A 122 5.97 1.86 4.59
N LYS A 123 5.72 3.13 4.88
CA LYS A 123 6.61 4.22 4.46
C LYS A 123 8.03 3.98 4.93
N TYR A 124 8.21 3.59 6.17
CA TYR A 124 9.53 3.26 6.71
C TYR A 124 10.16 2.08 5.97
N GLN A 125 9.40 1.00 5.69
CA GLN A 125 9.91 -0.16 4.92
C GLN A 125 10.42 0.26 3.52
N TYR A 126 9.72 1.18 2.87
CA TYR A 126 10.20 1.74 1.60
C TYR A 126 11.46 2.59 1.77
N TRP A 127 11.51 3.47 2.76
CA TRP A 127 12.66 4.34 2.98
C TRP A 127 13.95 3.58 3.29
N VAL A 128 13.86 2.49 4.03
CA VAL A 128 15.02 1.63 4.33
C VAL A 128 15.24 0.53 3.27
N ASN A 129 14.49 0.55 2.18
CA ASN A 129 14.53 -0.44 1.10
C ASN A 129 14.29 -1.89 1.56
N ALA A 130 13.62 -2.11 2.69
CA ALA A 130 13.36 -3.45 3.21
C ALA A 130 12.49 -4.30 2.26
N MET A 131 11.55 -3.66 1.55
CA MET A 131 10.72 -4.34 0.56
C MET A 131 11.42 -4.61 -0.78
N PHE A 132 12.54 -3.94 -1.03
CA PHE A 132 13.27 -4.05 -2.30
C PHE A 132 13.74 -5.47 -2.60
N ILE A 133 14.18 -6.22 -1.59
CA ILE A 133 14.64 -7.61 -1.73
C ILE A 133 13.53 -8.57 -2.18
N HIS A 134 12.29 -8.17 -2.01
CA HIS A 134 11.11 -8.96 -2.41
C HIS A 134 10.59 -8.57 -3.81
N GLY A 135 11.19 -7.56 -4.42
CA GLY A 135 10.81 -7.11 -5.76
C GLY A 135 11.28 -8.05 -6.86
N LYS A 136 10.62 -7.94 -8.00
CA LYS A 136 10.98 -8.64 -9.24
C LYS A 136 10.86 -7.68 -10.42
N GLY A 137 11.73 -7.80 -11.40
CA GLY A 137 11.72 -6.93 -12.58
C GLY A 137 12.91 -7.16 -13.51
N VAL A 138 12.95 -6.40 -14.59
CA VAL A 138 13.99 -6.50 -15.60
C VAL A 138 15.29 -5.82 -15.15
N SER A 139 15.17 -4.73 -14.40
CA SER A 139 16.30 -4.03 -13.78
C SER A 139 15.86 -3.26 -12.54
N PHE A 140 16.79 -2.96 -11.65
CA PHE A 140 16.52 -2.21 -10.42
C PHE A 140 16.00 -0.79 -10.70
N ASN A 141 16.40 -0.18 -11.79
CA ASN A 141 16.02 1.18 -12.16
C ASN A 141 14.75 1.23 -13.02
N ASN A 142 14.16 0.10 -13.37
CA ASN A 142 13.02 0.03 -14.25
C ASN A 142 11.99 -1.01 -13.81
N ARG A 143 10.92 -0.53 -13.20
CA ARG A 143 9.77 -1.34 -12.77
C ARG A 143 10.15 -2.50 -11.84
N TRP A 144 10.87 -2.21 -10.75
CA TRP A 144 11.07 -3.17 -9.68
C TRP A 144 9.77 -3.30 -8.87
N THR A 145 9.08 -4.40 -9.06
CA THR A 145 7.69 -4.58 -8.62
C THR A 145 7.56 -5.69 -7.58
N MET A 146 6.52 -5.59 -6.75
CA MET A 146 6.14 -6.63 -5.80
C MET A 146 4.68 -7.02 -6.04
N ASN A 147 4.39 -8.32 -6.16
CA ASN A 147 3.04 -8.80 -6.34
C ASN A 147 2.27 -8.92 -5.02
N TRP A 148 0.97 -9.17 -5.11
CA TRP A 148 0.11 -9.33 -3.94
C TRP A 148 0.50 -10.54 -3.08
N GLU A 149 0.86 -11.67 -3.68
CA GLU A 149 1.24 -12.88 -2.95
C GLU A 149 2.41 -12.59 -2.01
N THR A 150 3.43 -11.92 -2.51
CA THR A 150 4.59 -11.49 -1.72
C THR A 150 4.20 -10.46 -0.66
N MET A 151 3.42 -9.43 -1.04
CA MET A 151 2.97 -8.38 -0.13
C MET A 151 2.10 -8.95 1.00
N SER A 152 1.21 -9.87 0.70
CA SER A 152 0.26 -10.44 1.67
C SER A 152 0.94 -11.26 2.77
N SER A 153 2.08 -11.85 2.46
CA SER A 153 2.89 -12.65 3.40
C SER A 153 3.97 -11.84 4.13
N TYR A 154 4.12 -10.55 3.83
CA TYR A 154 5.08 -9.67 4.51
C TYR A 154 4.75 -9.56 6.01
N LYS A 155 5.82 -9.61 6.85
CA LYS A 155 5.70 -9.63 8.32
C LYS A 155 6.08 -8.30 8.92
#